data_9720f36c1eff15c9840b2d63730ae824
#
_entry.id   9720f36c1eff15c9840b2d63730ae824
#
_cell.length_a   1.000
_cell.length_b   1.000
_cell.length_c   1.000
_cell.angle_alpha   90.00
_cell.angle_beta   90.00
_cell.angle_gamma   90.00
#
_symmetry.space_group_name_H-M   'P 1'
#
loop_
_entity.id
_entity.type
_entity.pdbx_description
1 polymer ?
#
loop_
_entity_poly.entity_id
_entity_poly.type
_entity_poly.pdbx_seq_one_letter_code
_entity_poly.pdbx_strand_id
1 'polypeptide(L)'
;MVHIAWLGKKSPFCGNVTYGNTTTEALKARGHKISFIHFDNPSSSNSSKPLFIANDPDVSLPYLIKSQVYTIPSPRAEKELRLSLERLKPDLVHASLTLSPLDFRLPEICDEINLPLIGTFHPPFDAKNRNLTASTQQLTYQLYAPSLAKFDKIIIFSEPQKNVLEKLGVPKEKQIIIPNGVDENIWRPFCKKSKKYDQVKNLLGNERIFLYMGRIANEKNIEALLRSWRQTNTQDCKLVIVGDGPMKPTLENSFSNLAR
;
A
#
# COMPACT_ATOMS: atom_id res chain seq x y z
N MET A 1 19.63 4.06 17.66
CA MET A 1 18.15 4.02 17.69
C MET A 1 17.66 5.29 17.04
N VAL A 2 16.74 5.22 16.07
CA VAL A 2 16.16 6.38 15.40
C VAL A 2 14.66 6.38 15.67
N HIS A 3 14.08 7.54 15.97
CA HIS A 3 12.65 7.73 16.15
C HIS A 3 12.02 8.23 14.83
N ILE A 4 11.16 7.44 14.21
CA ILE A 4 10.55 7.72 12.92
C ILE A 4 9.07 8.03 13.12
N ALA A 5 8.62 9.21 12.68
CA ALA A 5 7.21 9.50 12.51
C ALA A 5 6.76 8.94 11.16
N TRP A 6 6.05 7.83 11.18
CA TRP A 6 5.57 7.15 9.97
C TRP A 6 4.16 7.62 9.61
N LEU A 7 4.04 8.41 8.55
CA LEU A 7 2.75 8.83 8.00
C LEU A 7 2.29 7.82 6.93
N GLY A 8 1.17 7.15 7.16
CA GLY A 8 0.70 6.10 6.26
C GLY A 8 -0.76 5.71 6.45
N LYS A 9 -1.21 4.69 5.73
CA LYS A 9 -2.56 4.13 5.86
C LYS A 9 -2.58 2.96 6.84
N LYS A 10 -3.66 2.89 7.65
CA LYS A 10 -4.04 1.68 8.42
C LYS A 10 -5.31 1.04 7.87
N SER A 11 -6.15 1.80 7.20
CA SER A 11 -7.41 1.34 6.59
C SER A 11 -7.81 2.26 5.42
N PRO A 12 -8.69 1.81 4.53
CA PRO A 12 -9.10 0.42 4.30
C PRO A 12 -7.92 -0.42 3.79
N PHE A 13 -8.00 -1.75 3.98
CA PHE A 13 -6.91 -2.67 3.62
C PHE A 13 -6.52 -2.58 2.14
N CYS A 14 -5.24 -2.40 1.89
CA CYS A 14 -4.65 -2.31 0.55
C CYS A 14 -3.13 -2.55 0.61
N GLY A 15 -2.46 -2.58 -0.55
CA GLY A 15 -0.99 -2.80 -0.61
C GLY A 15 -0.18 -1.79 0.20
N ASN A 16 -0.61 -0.52 0.25
CA ASN A 16 0.04 0.51 1.06
C ASN A 16 -0.06 0.20 2.57
N VAL A 17 -1.20 -0.31 3.04
CA VAL A 17 -1.37 -0.74 4.45
C VAL A 17 -0.44 -1.91 4.77
N THR A 18 -0.38 -2.92 3.89
CA THR A 18 0.54 -4.06 4.07
C THR A 18 1.98 -3.60 4.12
N TYR A 19 2.39 -2.75 3.17
CA TYR A 19 3.74 -2.17 3.13
C TYR A 19 4.07 -1.42 4.42
N GLY A 20 3.19 -0.50 4.86
CA GLY A 20 3.38 0.29 6.06
C GLY A 20 3.54 -0.57 7.31
N ASN A 21 2.63 -1.53 7.52
CA ASN A 21 2.68 -2.42 8.67
C ASN A 21 3.95 -3.29 8.67
N THR A 22 4.23 -3.99 7.56
CA THR A 22 5.39 -4.88 7.48
C THR A 22 6.71 -4.12 7.64
N THR A 23 6.83 -2.94 7.02
CA THR A 23 8.05 -2.12 7.11
C THR A 23 8.25 -1.57 8.52
N THR A 24 7.19 -1.04 9.15
CA THR A 24 7.30 -0.49 10.51
C THR A 24 7.58 -1.57 11.54
N GLU A 25 6.98 -2.75 11.44
CA GLU A 25 7.29 -3.90 12.29
C GLU A 25 8.75 -4.35 12.13
N ALA A 26 9.25 -4.42 10.90
CA ALA A 26 10.64 -4.76 10.63
C ALA A 26 11.63 -3.71 11.17
N LEU A 27 11.29 -2.43 11.12
CA LEU A 27 12.09 -1.34 11.72
C LEU A 27 12.08 -1.41 13.26
N LYS A 28 10.93 -1.66 13.88
CA LYS A 28 10.82 -1.90 15.33
C LYS A 28 11.66 -3.08 15.78
N ALA A 29 11.60 -4.20 15.04
CA ALA A 29 12.42 -5.37 15.32
C ALA A 29 13.93 -5.11 15.25
N ARG A 30 14.35 -4.06 14.52
CA ARG A 30 15.74 -3.58 14.45
C ARG A 30 16.10 -2.52 15.52
N GLY A 31 15.18 -2.25 16.46
CA GLY A 31 15.40 -1.33 17.56
C GLY A 31 15.11 0.14 17.26
N HIS A 32 14.43 0.45 16.13
CA HIS A 32 13.95 1.81 15.85
C HIS A 32 12.62 2.08 16.56
N LYS A 33 12.39 3.31 16.98
CA LYS A 33 11.12 3.76 17.53
C LYS A 33 10.23 4.26 16.39
N ILE A 34 8.97 3.82 16.34
CA ILE A 34 7.99 4.23 15.33
C ILE A 34 6.79 4.88 16.01
N SER A 35 6.46 6.10 15.61
CA SER A 35 5.17 6.72 15.88
C SER A 35 4.35 6.71 14.60
N PHE A 36 3.24 5.98 14.59
CA PHE A 36 2.43 5.83 13.38
C PHE A 36 1.35 6.90 13.31
N ILE A 37 1.36 7.70 12.25
CA ILE A 37 0.40 8.78 11.99
C ILE A 37 -0.50 8.35 10.83
N HIS A 38 -1.81 8.36 11.02
CA HIS A 38 -2.76 7.92 10.00
C HIS A 38 -4.08 8.70 10.05
N PHE A 39 -4.83 8.66 8.97
CA PHE A 39 -6.15 9.27 8.94
C PHE A 39 -7.18 8.37 9.64
N ASP A 40 -7.80 8.89 10.69
CA ASP A 40 -8.93 8.25 11.38
C ASP A 40 -9.80 9.29 12.08
N ASN A 41 -11.09 9.00 12.25
CA ASN A 41 -11.99 9.84 13.03
C ASN A 41 -12.27 9.15 14.37
N PRO A 42 -11.93 9.80 15.50
CA PRO A 42 -12.11 9.23 16.83
C PRO A 42 -13.56 8.79 17.14
N SER A 43 -14.53 9.38 16.47
CA SER A 43 -15.96 9.07 16.63
C SER A 43 -16.43 7.80 15.90
N SER A 44 -15.61 7.21 15.02
CA SER A 44 -16.00 6.02 14.24
C SER A 44 -15.52 4.71 14.85
N SER A 45 -14.68 4.75 15.86
CA SER A 45 -14.20 3.55 16.54
C SER A 45 -15.02 3.30 17.82
N ASN A 46 -15.90 2.30 17.78
CA ASN A 46 -16.46 1.65 18.99
C ASN A 46 -15.39 0.91 19.82
N SER A 47 -14.13 1.29 19.68
CA SER A 47 -13.03 0.74 20.46
C SER A 47 -12.65 1.75 21.54
N SER A 48 -13.10 1.49 22.76
CA SER A 48 -12.61 2.05 24.01
C SER A 48 -11.15 1.71 24.29
N LYS A 49 -10.27 1.79 23.26
CA LYS A 49 -8.83 1.65 23.46
C LYS A 49 -8.24 3.00 23.82
N PRO A 50 -7.46 3.08 24.91
CA PRO A 50 -6.82 4.34 25.30
C PRO A 50 -5.94 4.84 24.15
N LEU A 51 -5.99 6.15 23.91
CA LEU A 51 -5.28 6.88 22.84
C LEU A 51 -3.74 6.78 22.94
N PHE A 52 -3.21 6.15 23.97
CA PHE A 52 -1.78 6.05 24.26
C PHE A 52 -1.42 4.67 24.80
N ILE A 53 -0.73 3.86 24.00
CA ILE A 53 0.21 2.87 24.51
C ILE A 53 1.55 3.60 24.61
N ALA A 54 2.08 3.70 25.81
CA ALA A 54 3.18 4.63 26.19
C ALA A 54 4.47 4.53 25.36
N ASN A 55 4.69 3.47 24.57
CA ASN A 55 5.93 3.24 23.85
C ASN A 55 5.86 3.45 22.32
N ASP A 56 4.64 3.48 21.72
CA ASP A 56 4.44 3.73 20.29
C ASP A 56 3.14 4.53 20.09
N PRO A 57 3.19 5.86 20.21
CA PRO A 57 1.99 6.68 20.07
C PRO A 57 1.43 6.58 18.65
N ASP A 58 0.21 6.11 18.57
CA ASP A 58 -0.59 6.08 17.35
C ASP A 58 -1.34 7.41 17.24
N VAL A 59 -1.10 8.17 16.18
CA VAL A 59 -1.68 9.50 15.99
C VAL A 59 -2.72 9.46 14.89
N SER A 60 -3.95 9.84 15.23
CA SER A 60 -5.05 9.95 14.27
C SER A 60 -5.19 11.38 13.76
N LEU A 61 -5.21 11.53 12.44
CA LEU A 61 -5.50 12.79 11.76
C LEU A 61 -6.95 12.80 11.25
N PRO A 62 -7.68 13.90 11.42
CA PRO A 62 -9.05 13.99 10.96
C PRO A 62 -9.15 14.08 9.44
N TYR A 63 -10.18 13.44 8.87
CA TYR A 63 -10.43 13.43 7.44
C TYR A 63 -11.90 13.69 7.10
N LEU A 64 -12.18 14.12 5.86
CA LEU A 64 -13.51 14.27 5.30
C LEU A 64 -13.92 13.02 4.50
N ILE A 65 -13.04 12.57 3.61
CA ILE A 65 -13.29 11.40 2.75
C ILE A 65 -12.06 10.50 2.78
N LYS A 66 -12.29 9.20 2.95
CA LYS A 66 -11.24 8.19 2.94
C LYS A 66 -11.66 7.00 2.08
N SER A 67 -10.82 6.66 1.11
CA SER A 67 -11.02 5.53 0.21
C SER A 67 -9.79 4.62 0.16
N GLN A 68 -9.88 3.53 -0.58
CA GLN A 68 -8.70 2.69 -0.83
C GLN A 68 -7.62 3.41 -1.65
N VAL A 69 -8.00 4.36 -2.49
CA VAL A 69 -7.10 5.05 -3.42
C VAL A 69 -6.59 6.37 -2.83
N TYR A 70 -7.47 7.24 -2.36
CA TYR A 70 -7.13 8.58 -1.91
C TYR A 70 -7.76 8.93 -0.55
N THR A 71 -7.24 9.97 0.09
CA THR A 71 -7.80 10.52 1.33
C THR A 71 -7.85 12.05 1.23
N ILE A 72 -9.02 12.62 1.50
CA ILE A 72 -9.20 14.08 1.62
C ILE A 72 -9.15 14.42 3.11
N PRO A 73 -8.09 15.10 3.59
CA PRO A 73 -7.95 15.51 4.98
C PRO A 73 -9.00 16.56 5.35
N SER A 74 -9.32 16.67 6.61
CA SER A 74 -10.06 17.83 7.10
C SER A 74 -9.16 19.08 7.13
N PRO A 75 -9.73 20.30 7.15
CA PRO A 75 -8.93 21.52 7.26
C PRO A 75 -8.04 21.60 8.52
N ARG A 76 -8.36 20.80 9.55
CA ARG A 76 -7.58 20.73 10.80
C ARG A 76 -6.40 19.75 10.73
N ALA A 77 -6.36 18.86 9.75
CA ALA A 77 -5.38 17.78 9.71
C ALA A 77 -3.93 18.29 9.64
N GLU A 78 -3.66 19.36 8.91
CA GLU A 78 -2.32 19.97 8.85
C GLU A 78 -1.87 20.48 10.22
N LYS A 79 -2.74 21.21 10.92
CA LYS A 79 -2.44 21.72 12.27
C LYS A 79 -2.19 20.58 13.26
N GLU A 80 -3.03 19.54 13.23
CA GLU A 80 -2.87 18.37 14.10
C GLU A 80 -1.57 17.60 13.77
N LEU A 81 -1.18 17.51 12.50
CA LEU A 81 0.10 16.91 12.11
C LEU A 81 1.28 17.70 12.70
N ARG A 82 1.31 19.02 12.53
CA ARG A 82 2.37 19.89 13.08
C ARG A 82 2.51 19.72 14.60
N LEU A 83 1.41 19.88 15.32
CA LEU A 83 1.39 19.72 16.78
C LEU A 83 1.84 18.32 17.23
N SER A 84 1.49 17.29 16.45
CA SER A 84 1.91 15.92 16.74
C SER A 84 3.40 15.74 16.52
N LEU A 85 3.97 16.26 15.44
CA LEU A 85 5.41 16.18 15.16
C LEU A 85 6.23 16.96 16.21
N GLU A 86 5.81 18.17 16.60
CA GLU A 86 6.44 18.96 17.66
C GLU A 86 6.44 18.23 19.02
N ARG A 87 5.35 17.54 19.35
CA ARG A 87 5.23 16.77 20.59
C ARG A 87 6.03 15.47 20.57
N LEU A 88 5.99 14.75 19.43
CA LEU A 88 6.69 13.47 19.27
C LEU A 88 8.21 13.63 19.18
N LYS A 89 8.68 14.76 18.65
CA LYS A 89 10.10 15.06 18.39
C LYS A 89 10.82 13.89 17.71
N PRO A 90 10.35 13.44 16.53
CA PRO A 90 11.02 12.36 15.81
C PRO A 90 12.35 12.84 15.22
N ASP A 91 13.22 11.92 14.87
CA ASP A 91 14.47 12.23 14.15
C ASP A 91 14.20 12.46 12.65
N LEU A 92 13.12 11.89 12.11
CA LEU A 92 12.69 12.08 10.74
C LEU A 92 11.20 11.74 10.54
N VAL A 93 10.63 12.25 9.45
CA VAL A 93 9.31 11.88 8.94
C VAL A 93 9.46 10.93 7.76
N HIS A 94 8.78 9.79 7.79
CA HIS A 94 8.64 8.89 6.64
C HIS A 94 7.19 8.89 6.17
N ALA A 95 6.93 9.45 4.99
CA ALA A 95 5.61 9.49 4.39
C ALA A 95 5.43 8.35 3.36
N SER A 96 4.63 7.35 3.71
CA SER A 96 4.11 6.37 2.75
C SER A 96 2.93 7.02 2.02
N LEU A 97 3.21 7.67 0.88
CA LEU A 97 2.31 8.60 0.20
C LEU A 97 0.96 7.96 -0.15
N THR A 98 -0.11 8.67 0.17
CA THR A 98 -1.47 8.08 0.20
C THR A 98 -2.44 8.68 -0.82
N LEU A 99 -1.94 9.47 -1.77
CA LEU A 99 -2.76 10.30 -2.67
C LEU A 99 -3.69 11.23 -1.88
N SER A 100 -3.08 12.05 -1.04
CA SER A 100 -3.75 13.04 -0.21
C SER A 100 -3.26 14.45 -0.54
N PRO A 101 -4.11 15.49 -0.53
CA PRO A 101 -3.66 16.88 -0.60
C PRO A 101 -2.61 17.23 0.47
N LEU A 102 -2.62 16.59 1.62
CA LEU A 102 -1.63 16.78 2.68
C LEU A 102 -0.22 16.34 2.23
N ASP A 103 -0.11 15.37 1.31
CA ASP A 103 1.19 14.90 0.80
C ASP A 103 2.00 16.05 0.17
N PHE A 104 1.33 17.03 -0.46
CA PHE A 104 1.96 18.18 -1.09
C PHE A 104 2.42 19.24 -0.08
N ARG A 105 1.89 19.23 1.13
CA ARG A 105 2.25 20.15 2.21
C ARG A 105 3.41 19.65 3.07
N LEU A 106 3.70 18.33 3.00
CA LEU A 106 4.73 17.71 3.85
C LEU A 106 6.11 18.35 3.74
N PRO A 107 6.63 18.69 2.53
CA PRO A 107 7.93 19.33 2.43
C PRO A 107 8.01 20.64 3.19
N GLU A 108 7.00 21.50 3.07
CA GLU A 108 6.93 22.79 3.76
C GLU A 108 6.80 22.61 5.29
N ILE A 109 5.91 21.70 5.73
CA ILE A 109 5.73 21.39 7.15
C ILE A 109 7.03 20.89 7.78
N CYS A 110 7.74 19.98 7.12
CA CYS A 110 8.96 19.40 7.66
C CYS A 110 10.12 20.39 7.64
N ASP A 111 10.22 21.22 6.59
CA ASP A 111 11.24 22.29 6.48
C ASP A 111 11.11 23.32 7.62
N GLU A 112 9.89 23.81 7.89
CA GLU A 112 9.61 24.77 8.97
C GLU A 112 10.01 24.28 10.38
N ILE A 113 9.97 22.97 10.62
CA ILE A 113 10.33 22.37 11.91
C ILE A 113 11.68 21.61 11.86
N ASN A 114 12.44 21.79 10.76
CA ASN A 114 13.77 21.21 10.55
C ASN A 114 13.78 19.67 10.71
N LEU A 115 12.79 18.97 10.19
CA LEU A 115 12.73 17.51 10.18
C LEU A 115 13.06 16.95 8.80
N PRO A 116 14.01 16.01 8.68
CA PRO A 116 14.24 15.27 7.44
C PRO A 116 12.97 14.54 6.97
N LEU A 117 12.67 14.62 5.67
CA LEU A 117 11.49 14.04 5.07
C LEU A 117 11.85 12.96 4.03
N ILE A 118 11.49 11.72 4.31
CA ILE A 118 11.60 10.60 3.38
C ILE A 118 10.21 10.23 2.88
N GLY A 119 10.07 9.98 1.57
CA GLY A 119 8.82 9.51 0.98
C GLY A 119 8.94 8.12 0.40
N THR A 120 7.85 7.34 0.43
CA THR A 120 7.68 6.16 -0.43
C THR A 120 6.54 6.43 -1.41
N PHE A 121 6.85 6.36 -2.71
CA PHE A 121 5.92 6.67 -3.79
C PHE A 121 5.37 5.39 -4.42
N HIS A 122 4.13 5.05 -4.06
CA HIS A 122 3.48 3.79 -4.41
C HIS A 122 2.79 3.72 -5.78
N PRO A 123 2.35 4.83 -6.42
CA PRO A 123 1.59 4.72 -7.64
C PRO A 123 2.30 3.86 -8.70
N PRO A 124 1.62 2.87 -9.27
CA PRO A 124 2.18 2.07 -10.35
C PRO A 124 2.40 2.97 -11.59
N PHE A 125 3.31 2.58 -12.45
CA PHE A 125 3.54 3.22 -13.72
C PHE A 125 3.26 2.24 -14.88
N ASP A 126 2.36 2.64 -15.80
CA ASP A 126 2.21 1.97 -17.09
C ASP A 126 2.77 2.88 -18.19
N ALA A 127 3.84 2.41 -18.84
CA ALA A 127 4.49 3.13 -19.93
C ALA A 127 3.64 3.23 -21.21
N LYS A 128 2.55 2.47 -21.31
CA LYS A 128 1.69 2.41 -22.48
C LYS A 128 0.33 3.02 -22.18
N ASN A 129 0.04 4.15 -22.81
CA ASN A 129 -1.29 4.81 -22.77
C ASN A 129 -2.36 3.94 -23.44
N ARG A 130 -2.71 2.80 -22.82
CA ARG A 130 -3.67 1.86 -23.37
C ARG A 130 -5.13 2.17 -23.02
N ASN A 131 -5.34 2.96 -21.96
CA ASN A 131 -6.68 3.26 -21.46
C ASN A 131 -6.68 4.49 -20.53
N LEU A 132 -7.87 4.93 -20.11
CA LEU A 132 -8.05 6.04 -19.18
C LEU A 132 -7.27 5.88 -17.86
N THR A 133 -7.06 4.66 -17.40
CA THR A 133 -6.30 4.37 -16.17
C THR A 133 -4.82 4.74 -16.33
N ALA A 134 -4.22 4.50 -17.49
CA ALA A 134 -2.84 4.89 -17.76
C ALA A 134 -2.68 6.42 -17.79
N SER A 135 -3.67 7.14 -18.34
CA SER A 135 -3.69 8.61 -18.34
C SER A 135 -3.79 9.20 -16.92
N THR A 136 -4.62 8.61 -16.05
CA THR A 136 -4.71 9.04 -14.63
C THR A 136 -3.42 8.75 -13.87
N GLN A 137 -2.73 7.66 -14.16
CA GLN A 137 -1.42 7.36 -13.57
C GLN A 137 -0.38 8.40 -13.99
N GLN A 138 -0.29 8.72 -15.28
CA GLN A 138 0.62 9.75 -15.78
C GLN A 138 0.35 11.11 -15.13
N LEU A 139 -0.91 11.51 -15.02
CA LEU A 139 -1.29 12.73 -14.32
C LEU A 139 -0.85 12.72 -12.86
N THR A 140 -0.99 11.59 -12.17
CA THR A 140 -0.53 11.43 -10.78
C THR A 140 0.97 11.69 -10.68
N TYR A 141 1.79 11.16 -11.59
CA TYR A 141 3.22 11.41 -11.62
C TYR A 141 3.55 12.89 -11.86
N GLN A 142 2.89 13.52 -12.83
CA GLN A 142 3.07 14.93 -13.12
C GLN A 142 2.71 15.84 -11.93
N LEU A 143 1.63 15.52 -11.23
CA LEU A 143 1.19 16.27 -10.05
C LEU A 143 2.17 16.11 -8.87
N TYR A 144 2.68 14.90 -8.65
CA TYR A 144 3.55 14.63 -7.51
C TYR A 144 5.00 15.04 -7.72
N ALA A 145 5.53 15.01 -8.94
CA ALA A 145 6.94 15.23 -9.21
C ALA A 145 7.50 16.54 -8.63
N PRO A 146 6.84 17.71 -8.73
CA PRO A 146 7.34 18.95 -8.13
C PRO A 146 7.42 18.89 -6.60
N SER A 147 6.50 18.20 -5.95
CA SER A 147 6.53 18.00 -4.50
C SER A 147 7.61 17.00 -4.11
N LEU A 148 7.71 15.86 -4.82
CA LEU A 148 8.72 14.84 -4.59
C LEU A 148 10.16 15.38 -4.70
N ALA A 149 10.39 16.32 -5.62
CA ALA A 149 11.69 16.97 -5.78
C ALA A 149 12.14 17.73 -4.52
N LYS A 150 11.23 18.10 -3.62
CA LYS A 150 11.51 18.80 -2.35
C LYS A 150 11.82 17.86 -1.19
N PHE A 151 11.49 16.56 -1.31
CA PHE A 151 11.84 15.56 -0.27
C PHE A 151 13.36 15.38 -0.17
N ASP A 152 13.88 14.97 0.98
CA ASP A 152 15.29 14.62 1.14
C ASP A 152 15.63 13.34 0.39
N LYS A 153 14.79 12.31 0.53
CA LYS A 153 14.89 11.05 -0.21
C LYS A 153 13.52 10.50 -0.57
N ILE A 154 13.45 9.83 -1.72
CA ILE A 154 12.25 9.14 -2.20
C ILE A 154 12.57 7.68 -2.46
N ILE A 155 11.83 6.80 -1.81
CA ILE A 155 11.84 5.36 -2.07
C ILE A 155 10.86 5.06 -3.20
N ILE A 156 11.33 4.38 -4.20
CA ILE A 156 10.60 3.89 -5.37
C ILE A 156 10.91 2.41 -5.59
N PHE A 157 10.15 1.73 -6.43
CA PHE A 157 10.22 0.26 -6.50
C PHE A 157 10.92 -0.29 -7.73
N SER A 158 11.20 0.53 -8.74
CA SER A 158 11.79 0.05 -10.01
C SER A 158 12.52 1.13 -10.80
N GLU A 159 13.45 0.70 -11.65
CA GLU A 159 14.15 1.60 -12.59
C GLU A 159 13.20 2.31 -13.57
N PRO A 160 12.16 1.67 -14.16
CA PRO A 160 11.21 2.40 -14.99
C PRO A 160 10.53 3.55 -14.25
N GLN A 161 10.17 3.37 -12.99
CA GLN A 161 9.57 4.41 -12.15
C GLN A 161 10.56 5.57 -11.93
N LYS A 162 11.83 5.25 -11.64
CA LYS A 162 12.90 6.23 -11.49
C LYS A 162 13.06 7.08 -12.74
N ASN A 163 13.19 6.45 -13.90
CA ASN A 163 13.38 7.12 -15.18
C ASN A 163 12.24 8.10 -15.52
N VAL A 164 11.01 7.78 -15.12
CA VAL A 164 9.86 8.66 -15.32
C VAL A 164 9.95 9.88 -14.40
N LEU A 165 10.23 9.66 -13.13
CA LEU A 165 10.34 10.75 -12.16
C LEU A 165 11.53 11.68 -12.49
N GLU A 166 12.66 11.15 -12.99
CA GLU A 166 13.79 11.96 -13.48
C GLU A 166 13.36 12.88 -14.63
N LYS A 167 12.63 12.35 -15.62
CA LYS A 167 12.09 13.14 -16.76
C LYS A 167 11.10 14.21 -16.30
N LEU A 168 10.45 14.04 -15.17
CA LEU A 168 9.53 15.01 -14.56
C LEU A 168 10.22 15.96 -13.58
N GLY A 169 11.56 15.92 -13.48
CA GLY A 169 12.35 16.86 -12.69
C GLY A 169 12.66 16.45 -11.26
N VAL A 170 12.39 15.20 -10.87
CA VAL A 170 12.82 14.69 -9.54
C VAL A 170 14.31 14.33 -9.61
N PRO A 171 15.19 14.94 -8.77
CA PRO A 171 16.63 14.70 -8.82
C PRO A 171 16.99 13.22 -8.61
N LYS A 172 17.91 12.72 -9.43
CA LYS A 172 18.34 11.30 -9.41
C LYS A 172 18.92 10.87 -8.08
N GLU A 173 19.69 11.74 -7.46
CA GLU A 173 20.37 11.51 -6.18
C GLU A 173 19.40 11.43 -4.99
N LYS A 174 18.18 11.91 -5.16
CA LYS A 174 17.11 11.79 -4.14
C LYS A 174 16.33 10.48 -4.25
N GLN A 175 16.42 9.78 -5.38
CA GLN A 175 15.66 8.59 -5.66
C GLN A 175 16.43 7.32 -5.28
N ILE A 176 15.83 6.49 -4.42
CA ILE A 176 16.40 5.23 -3.97
C ILE A 176 15.45 4.10 -4.38
N ILE A 177 15.97 3.12 -5.11
CA ILE A 177 15.17 1.94 -5.49
C ILE A 177 15.27 0.90 -4.38
N ILE A 178 14.13 0.65 -3.73
CA ILE A 178 13.97 -0.42 -2.75
C ILE A 178 12.72 -1.20 -3.15
N PRO A 179 12.87 -2.37 -3.78
CA PRO A 179 11.72 -3.22 -4.15
C PRO A 179 10.90 -3.63 -2.94
N ASN A 180 9.62 -3.91 -3.16
CA ASN A 180 8.79 -4.49 -2.10
C ASN A 180 9.35 -5.85 -1.66
N GLY A 181 9.37 -6.06 -0.36
CA GLY A 181 9.75 -7.32 0.26
C GLY A 181 8.55 -8.13 0.74
N VAL A 182 8.82 -9.35 1.15
CA VAL A 182 7.89 -10.25 1.82
C VAL A 182 8.54 -10.82 3.08
N ASP A 183 7.71 -11.19 4.05
CA ASP A 183 8.19 -11.92 5.23
C ASP A 183 8.42 -13.40 4.87
N GLU A 184 9.66 -13.82 4.79
CA GLU A 184 10.07 -15.19 4.43
C GLU A 184 9.64 -16.23 5.48
N ASN A 185 9.35 -15.83 6.71
CA ASN A 185 8.82 -16.74 7.73
C ASN A 185 7.36 -17.09 7.43
N ILE A 186 6.62 -16.18 6.82
CA ILE A 186 5.21 -16.37 6.43
C ILE A 186 5.14 -16.95 5.00
N TRP A 187 5.83 -16.31 4.05
CA TRP A 187 5.80 -16.67 2.63
C TRP A 187 6.96 -17.59 2.26
N ARG A 188 6.87 -18.84 2.66
CA ARG A 188 7.88 -19.88 2.41
C ARG A 188 7.23 -21.15 1.83
N PRO A 189 8.01 -21.99 1.14
CA PRO A 189 7.53 -23.31 0.70
C PRO A 189 6.91 -24.08 1.83
N PHE A 190 5.75 -24.67 1.57
CA PHE A 190 4.95 -25.33 2.59
C PHE A 190 5.58 -26.63 3.06
N CYS A 191 5.54 -26.90 4.36
CA CYS A 191 5.93 -28.20 4.90
C CYS A 191 4.88 -29.26 4.58
N LYS A 192 5.21 -30.22 3.71
CA LYS A 192 4.31 -31.33 3.30
C LYS A 192 3.82 -32.22 4.45
N LYS A 193 4.41 -32.11 5.64
CA LYS A 193 4.04 -32.88 6.84
C LYS A 193 3.09 -32.12 7.79
N SER A 194 2.51 -31.00 7.38
CA SER A 194 1.65 -30.22 8.27
C SER A 194 0.18 -30.52 8.03
N LYS A 195 -0.61 -30.51 9.12
CA LYS A 195 -2.09 -30.67 9.06
C LYS A 195 -2.76 -29.68 8.11
N LYS A 196 -2.22 -28.43 8.01
CA LYS A 196 -2.73 -27.43 7.08
C LYS A 196 -2.51 -27.82 5.62
N TYR A 197 -1.40 -28.46 5.30
CA TYR A 197 -1.15 -28.97 3.94
C TYR A 197 -2.20 -30.00 3.56
N ASP A 198 -2.48 -30.97 4.46
CA ASP A 198 -3.46 -32.03 4.19
C ASP A 198 -4.87 -31.44 4.03
N GLN A 199 -5.25 -30.46 4.85
CA GLN A 199 -6.53 -29.76 4.73
C GLN A 199 -6.67 -29.05 3.36
N VAL A 200 -5.65 -28.30 2.95
CA VAL A 200 -5.66 -27.60 1.65
C VAL A 200 -5.63 -28.60 0.49
N LYS A 201 -4.85 -29.68 0.59
CA LYS A 201 -4.79 -30.72 -0.43
C LYS A 201 -6.13 -31.45 -0.56
N ASN A 202 -6.79 -31.77 0.54
CA ASN A 202 -8.11 -32.40 0.53
C ASN A 202 -9.18 -31.48 -0.08
N LEU A 203 -9.11 -30.17 0.16
CA LEU A 203 -10.01 -29.17 -0.44
C LEU A 203 -9.77 -29.02 -1.95
N LEU A 204 -8.52 -28.99 -2.37
CA LEU A 204 -8.16 -28.66 -3.75
C LEU A 204 -8.09 -29.88 -4.68
N GLY A 205 -7.93 -31.09 -4.12
CA GLY A 205 -7.78 -32.34 -4.91
C GLY A 205 -6.36 -32.58 -5.39
N ASN A 206 -6.23 -33.47 -6.39
CA ASN A 206 -4.93 -33.88 -6.93
C ASN A 206 -4.58 -33.26 -8.29
N GLU A 207 -5.48 -32.48 -8.85
CA GLU A 207 -5.30 -31.82 -10.15
C GLU A 207 -4.14 -30.80 -10.09
N ARG A 208 -3.59 -30.48 -11.23
CA ARG A 208 -2.62 -29.39 -11.36
C ARG A 208 -3.34 -28.07 -11.11
N ILE A 209 -2.83 -27.28 -10.15
CA ILE A 209 -3.45 -26.04 -9.73
C ILE A 209 -2.77 -24.85 -10.40
N PHE A 210 -3.58 -24.02 -11.05
CA PHE A 210 -3.23 -22.66 -11.45
C PHE A 210 -3.83 -21.72 -10.40
N LEU A 211 -2.99 -21.00 -9.67
CA LEU A 211 -3.40 -20.14 -8.56
C LEU A 211 -3.34 -18.67 -8.97
N TYR A 212 -4.46 -17.97 -8.84
CA TYR A 212 -4.50 -16.53 -8.71
C TYR A 212 -4.74 -16.18 -7.24
N MET A 213 -3.93 -15.26 -6.69
CA MET A 213 -4.13 -14.73 -5.34
C MET A 213 -4.02 -13.20 -5.38
N GLY A 214 -5.09 -12.50 -4.97
CA GLY A 214 -5.10 -11.05 -4.98
C GLY A 214 -6.50 -10.46 -5.00
N ARG A 215 -6.56 -9.11 -5.06
CA ARG A 215 -7.81 -8.38 -5.11
C ARG A 215 -8.59 -8.69 -6.39
N ILE A 216 -9.90 -8.93 -6.24
CA ILE A 216 -10.81 -9.19 -7.37
C ILE A 216 -11.41 -7.86 -7.84
N ALA A 217 -10.70 -7.17 -8.74
CA ALA A 217 -11.06 -5.84 -9.22
C ALA A 217 -10.68 -5.66 -10.70
N ASN A 218 -11.25 -4.64 -11.33
CA ASN A 218 -11.10 -4.38 -12.78
C ASN A 218 -9.63 -4.30 -13.23
N GLU A 219 -8.80 -3.64 -12.44
CA GLU A 219 -7.37 -3.47 -12.75
C GLU A 219 -6.58 -4.80 -12.78
N LYS A 220 -7.13 -5.88 -12.21
CA LYS A 220 -6.51 -7.21 -12.20
C LYS A 220 -6.96 -8.08 -13.38
N ASN A 221 -7.96 -7.62 -14.13
CA ASN A 221 -8.43 -8.26 -15.37
C ASN A 221 -8.71 -9.79 -15.24
N ILE A 222 -9.33 -10.18 -14.12
CA ILE A 222 -9.62 -11.60 -13.83
C ILE A 222 -10.62 -12.16 -14.80
N GLU A 223 -11.49 -11.31 -15.37
CA GLU A 223 -12.42 -11.71 -16.41
C GLU A 223 -11.68 -12.29 -17.63
N ALA A 224 -10.60 -11.67 -18.08
CA ALA A 224 -9.80 -12.19 -19.17
C ALA A 224 -9.16 -13.56 -18.82
N LEU A 225 -8.70 -13.73 -17.57
CA LEU A 225 -8.20 -15.02 -17.09
C LEU A 225 -9.29 -16.10 -17.17
N LEU A 226 -10.50 -15.81 -16.69
CA LEU A 226 -11.62 -16.76 -16.72
C LEU A 226 -12.09 -17.08 -18.15
N ARG A 227 -12.12 -16.08 -19.04
CA ARG A 227 -12.42 -16.29 -20.47
C ARG A 227 -11.37 -17.18 -21.14
N SER A 228 -10.09 -16.93 -20.88
CA SER A 228 -8.98 -17.76 -21.41
C SER A 228 -9.05 -19.17 -20.85
N TRP A 229 -9.33 -19.33 -19.56
CA TRP A 229 -9.49 -20.65 -18.92
C TRP A 229 -10.59 -21.47 -19.60
N ARG A 230 -11.72 -20.84 -19.92
CA ARG A 230 -12.86 -21.50 -20.59
C ARG A 230 -12.53 -21.99 -22.01
N GLN A 231 -11.56 -21.35 -22.68
CA GLN A 231 -11.14 -21.70 -24.03
C GLN A 231 -9.98 -22.71 -24.10
N THR A 232 -9.36 -22.98 -22.96
CA THR A 232 -8.20 -23.85 -22.87
C THR A 232 -8.63 -25.28 -22.52
N ASN A 233 -7.94 -26.28 -23.09
CA ASN A 233 -8.10 -27.65 -22.62
C ASN A 233 -7.51 -27.76 -21.21
N THR A 234 -8.38 -27.94 -20.22
CA THR A 234 -8.03 -27.92 -18.79
C THR A 234 -8.27 -29.29 -18.12
N GLN A 235 -8.19 -30.38 -18.92
CA GLN A 235 -8.24 -31.74 -18.34
C GLN A 235 -7.14 -31.86 -17.27
N ASP A 236 -7.46 -32.41 -16.14
CA ASP A 236 -6.57 -32.60 -14.98
C ASP A 236 -5.99 -31.29 -14.38
N CYS A 237 -6.60 -30.16 -14.68
CA CYS A 237 -6.20 -28.85 -14.17
C CYS A 237 -7.35 -28.14 -13.45
N LYS A 238 -7.01 -27.37 -12.42
CA LYS A 238 -7.96 -26.55 -11.67
C LYS A 238 -7.44 -25.10 -11.58
N LEU A 239 -8.28 -24.12 -11.86
CA LEU A 239 -8.00 -22.71 -11.58
C LEU A 239 -8.57 -22.37 -10.19
N VAL A 240 -7.71 -21.95 -9.29
CA VAL A 240 -8.07 -21.52 -7.94
C VAL A 240 -7.90 -20.00 -7.85
N ILE A 241 -8.96 -19.29 -7.48
CA ILE A 241 -8.95 -17.84 -7.30
C ILE A 241 -9.14 -17.56 -5.81
N VAL A 242 -8.13 -16.96 -5.20
CA VAL A 242 -8.13 -16.59 -3.77
C VAL A 242 -8.12 -15.08 -3.65
N GLY A 243 -9.15 -14.51 -3.04
CA GLY A 243 -9.26 -13.09 -2.84
C GLY A 243 -10.68 -12.60 -2.68
N ASP A 244 -10.78 -11.29 -2.54
CA ASP A 244 -12.04 -10.57 -2.48
C ASP A 244 -11.94 -9.24 -3.23
N GLY A 245 -13.09 -8.63 -3.55
CA GLY A 245 -13.12 -7.34 -4.24
C GLY A 245 -14.42 -7.05 -4.97
N PRO A 246 -14.57 -5.83 -5.49
CA PRO A 246 -15.84 -5.34 -6.04
C PRO A 246 -16.33 -6.14 -7.25
N MET A 247 -15.44 -6.81 -7.99
CA MET A 247 -15.82 -7.61 -9.16
C MET A 247 -16.23 -9.04 -8.83
N LYS A 248 -16.04 -9.51 -7.59
CA LYS A 248 -16.32 -10.90 -7.22
C LYS A 248 -17.75 -11.31 -7.51
N PRO A 249 -18.81 -10.61 -7.08
CA PRO A 249 -20.20 -11.01 -7.37
C PRO A 249 -20.50 -11.07 -8.87
N THR A 250 -20.00 -10.10 -9.64
CA THR A 250 -20.18 -10.05 -11.09
C THR A 250 -19.53 -11.25 -11.78
N LEU A 251 -18.30 -11.60 -11.39
CA LEU A 251 -17.57 -12.72 -11.98
C LEU A 251 -18.18 -14.07 -11.57
N GLU A 252 -18.59 -14.24 -10.33
CA GLU A 252 -19.28 -15.45 -9.87
C GLU A 252 -20.57 -15.68 -10.66
N ASN A 253 -21.37 -14.64 -10.91
CA ASN A 253 -22.58 -14.74 -11.72
C ASN A 253 -22.29 -15.04 -13.19
N SER A 254 -21.33 -14.33 -13.79
CA SER A 254 -21.01 -14.46 -15.23
C SER A 254 -20.32 -15.78 -15.61
N PHE A 255 -19.66 -16.41 -14.65
CA PHE A 255 -18.88 -17.64 -14.81
C PHE A 255 -19.34 -18.77 -13.89
N SER A 256 -20.58 -18.73 -13.42
CA SER A 256 -21.16 -19.75 -12.52
C SER A 256 -21.02 -21.18 -13.04
N ASN A 257 -21.05 -21.37 -14.37
CA ASN A 257 -20.85 -22.65 -15.01
C ASN A 257 -19.42 -23.19 -14.95
N LEU A 258 -18.44 -22.39 -14.54
CA LEU A 258 -17.05 -22.79 -14.29
C LEU A 258 -16.77 -23.09 -12.83
N ALA A 259 -17.61 -22.60 -11.91
CA ALA A 259 -17.44 -22.82 -10.46
C ALA A 259 -17.80 -24.29 -10.13
N ARG A 260 -16.91 -24.96 -9.39
CA ARG A 260 -17.11 -26.30 -8.83
C ARG A 260 -16.85 -26.28 -7.34
#